data_d20cdeeb5d353c0a26c65a62d24084e7
#
_entry.id   d20cdeeb5d353c0a26c65a62d24084e7
#
_cell.length_a   1.000
_cell.length_b   1.000
_cell.length_c   1.000
_cell.angle_alpha   90.00
_cell.angle_beta   90.00
_cell.angle_gamma   90.00
#
_symmetry.space_group_name_H-M   'P 1'
#
loop_
_entity.id
_entity.type
_entity.pdbx_description
1 polymer ?
#
loop_
_entity_poly.entity_id
_entity_poly.type
_entity_poly.pdbx_seq_one_letter_code
_entity_poly.pdbx_strand_id
1 'polypeptide(L)'
;LGFIESKNIKIGGKQMDNNNLFDIKGFYPTPNRLIDKMLSGIDFRTIQSVLEPSAGSGSIVEKVIDKLKHAHSYGYNREAKWDIDTIELNQNLQYVLQGKNYRVVHDDFLTYNSFKSYNLIVMNPPFESGDKHLLKAIEMQQNGGQIICLLNSETLKNPYSNTRKDLIRKLEDYHAEIEYIQNAFYNAERKTDAEVALIKINIEKADDSSIILDDLRQQELLRIEKKSQNNNESNQLISADYIKGIVEQYNFEVQTGLKLIAEYEALKPLMISTFDSDDYSKNPILELSLHYKDNDSNCTLENSYIKQVRTKYWKALFSNKEFIGLFTSNLRQKYMEKINELRDYDFSLYNIYTIRIELSKEMVKGVEDTIIALFDEFSYQSSWDNKFSKNIHYYSGWKTNSCWKVNKKVIIRLNGFNEWSSDRFRPTDYNVVNKLTDIEKSLTYLQTGTNIEVEEIDLKEALNFAEQYGESKKVKTKFLTIDFFKKGTAHLYFNNEELLHRLNIYGSQSKNWLPPSYGKKTYNEMNEEERQTVDSFEGELSYKKVMNNKNDYILDNSKLLMLA
;
A
#
# COMPACT_ATOMS: atom_id res chain seq x y z
N LEU A 1 -34.42 22.83 11.01
CA LEU A 1 -34.58 22.69 9.56
C LEU A 1 -33.34 23.25 8.88
N GLY A 2 -32.35 22.44 8.63
CA GLY A 2 -31.15 22.76 7.88
C GLY A 2 -30.75 21.51 7.09
N PHE A 3 -31.00 21.52 5.80
CA PHE A 3 -30.55 20.52 4.84
C PHE A 3 -29.02 20.52 4.84
N ILE A 4 -28.41 19.38 5.17
CA ILE A 4 -27.00 19.14 4.94
C ILE A 4 -26.86 18.76 3.47
N GLU A 5 -26.37 19.70 2.67
CA GLU A 5 -25.94 19.42 1.28
C GLU A 5 -24.83 18.36 1.30
N SER A 6 -25.09 17.28 0.57
CA SER A 6 -24.11 16.24 0.28
C SER A 6 -22.91 16.85 -0.46
N LYS A 7 -21.75 16.98 0.20
CA LYS A 7 -20.51 17.37 -0.44
C LYS A 7 -20.07 16.27 -1.40
N ASN A 8 -20.09 16.57 -2.68
CA ASN A 8 -19.51 15.74 -3.74
C ASN A 8 -18.01 15.55 -3.52
N ILE A 9 -17.59 14.34 -3.26
CA ILE A 9 -16.19 13.95 -3.13
C ILE A 9 -15.63 13.79 -4.55
N LYS A 10 -14.64 14.61 -4.93
CA LYS A 10 -13.90 14.47 -6.19
C LYS A 10 -12.66 13.63 -5.96
N ILE A 11 -12.59 12.45 -6.54
CA ILE A 11 -11.39 11.63 -6.62
C ILE A 11 -11.09 11.41 -8.11
N GLY A 12 -9.89 11.80 -8.54
CA GLY A 12 -9.39 11.48 -9.88
C GLY A 12 -10.18 12.04 -11.07
N GLY A 13 -10.75 13.25 -10.98
CA GLY A 13 -11.35 13.97 -12.13
C GLY A 13 -12.68 13.43 -12.66
N LYS A 14 -13.24 12.36 -12.12
CA LYS A 14 -14.60 11.88 -12.43
C LYS A 14 -15.52 12.08 -11.22
N GLN A 15 -16.66 12.73 -11.47
CA GLN A 15 -17.77 12.77 -10.52
C GLN A 15 -18.37 11.36 -10.44
N MET A 16 -18.30 10.70 -9.28
CA MET A 16 -19.05 9.46 -9.05
C MET A 16 -20.48 9.86 -8.60
N ASP A 17 -21.47 9.51 -9.40
CA ASP A 17 -22.85 9.57 -8.99
C ASP A 17 -23.12 8.49 -7.93
N ASN A 18 -23.78 8.85 -6.83
CA ASN A 18 -24.18 7.93 -5.77
C ASN A 18 -24.99 6.72 -6.27
N ASN A 19 -25.61 6.81 -7.43
CA ASN A 19 -26.39 5.74 -8.05
C ASN A 19 -25.54 4.54 -8.54
N ASN A 20 -24.23 4.70 -8.76
CA ASN A 20 -23.36 3.60 -9.22
C ASN A 20 -22.86 2.67 -8.10
N LEU A 21 -22.97 3.06 -6.83
CA LEU A 21 -22.58 2.21 -5.70
C LEU A 21 -23.54 1.03 -5.47
N PHE A 22 -24.81 1.18 -5.86
CA PHE A 22 -25.84 0.15 -5.68
C PHE A 22 -25.84 -0.93 -6.77
N ASP A 23 -25.12 -0.72 -7.86
CA ASP A 23 -24.95 -1.73 -8.93
C ASP A 23 -23.87 -2.79 -8.61
N ILE A 24 -23.18 -2.67 -7.46
CA ILE A 24 -22.19 -3.64 -7.04
C ILE A 24 -22.86 -4.95 -6.68
N LYS A 25 -22.55 -6.02 -7.44
CA LYS A 25 -23.10 -7.36 -7.20
C LYS A 25 -22.72 -7.83 -5.80
N GLY A 26 -23.72 -8.21 -5.01
CA GLY A 26 -23.52 -8.74 -3.64
C GLY A 26 -23.44 -7.68 -2.53
N PHE A 27 -23.47 -6.39 -2.84
CA PHE A 27 -23.51 -5.35 -1.82
C PHE A 27 -24.94 -5.08 -1.35
N TYR A 28 -25.18 -5.29 -0.04
CA TYR A 28 -26.45 -5.05 0.65
C TYR A 28 -26.21 -4.21 1.89
N PRO A 29 -26.40 -2.87 1.81
CA PRO A 29 -26.23 -2.00 2.97
C PRO A 29 -27.13 -2.42 4.12
N THR A 30 -26.55 -2.56 5.31
CA THR A 30 -27.31 -2.97 6.51
C THR A 30 -28.15 -1.80 7.02
N PRO A 31 -29.49 -1.94 7.14
CA PRO A 31 -30.34 -0.87 7.64
C PRO A 31 -30.00 -0.48 9.07
N ASN A 32 -30.08 0.81 9.41
CA ASN A 32 -29.74 1.33 10.74
C ASN A 32 -30.47 0.60 11.87
N ARG A 33 -31.77 0.30 11.70
CA ARG A 33 -32.54 -0.46 12.70
C ARG A 33 -31.96 -1.83 12.97
N LEU A 34 -31.45 -2.50 11.93
CA LEU A 34 -30.83 -3.82 12.04
C LEU A 34 -29.47 -3.71 12.71
N ILE A 35 -28.68 -2.69 12.39
CA ILE A 35 -27.41 -2.43 13.07
C ILE A 35 -27.64 -2.15 14.56
N ASP A 36 -28.62 -1.32 14.91
CA ASP A 36 -28.95 -1.06 16.32
C ASP A 36 -29.33 -2.35 17.06
N LYS A 37 -30.01 -3.28 16.38
CA LYS A 37 -30.34 -4.59 16.94
C LYS A 37 -29.11 -5.50 17.08
N MET A 38 -28.22 -5.51 16.08
CA MET A 38 -26.94 -6.23 16.14
C MET A 38 -26.14 -5.79 17.36
N LEU A 39 -26.02 -4.49 17.56
CA LEU A 39 -25.21 -3.88 18.61
C LEU A 39 -25.90 -3.82 19.98
N SER A 40 -27.14 -4.30 20.10
CA SER A 40 -27.86 -4.32 21.37
C SER A 40 -27.24 -5.33 22.34
N GLY A 41 -27.18 -5.00 23.63
CA GLY A 41 -26.66 -5.88 24.68
C GLY A 41 -25.13 -5.92 24.83
N ILE A 42 -24.39 -5.16 24.00
CA ILE A 42 -22.93 -5.05 24.11
C ILE A 42 -22.57 -3.99 25.14
N ASP A 43 -21.66 -4.32 26.06
CA ASP A 43 -21.02 -3.32 26.91
C ASP A 43 -19.82 -2.67 26.20
N PHE A 44 -20.06 -1.56 25.51
CA PHE A 44 -19.02 -0.85 24.78
C PHE A 44 -17.91 -0.25 25.66
N ARG A 45 -18.06 -0.25 26.98
CA ARG A 45 -16.96 0.18 27.91
C ARG A 45 -15.82 -0.82 27.93
N THR A 46 -16.10 -2.08 27.61
CA THR A 46 -15.10 -3.16 27.55
C THR A 46 -14.48 -3.34 26.18
N ILE A 47 -15.02 -2.69 25.15
CA ILE A 47 -14.56 -2.82 23.78
C ILE A 47 -13.45 -1.80 23.48
N GLN A 48 -12.25 -2.30 23.17
CA GLN A 48 -11.08 -1.49 22.78
C GLN A 48 -10.71 -1.67 21.31
N SER A 49 -10.95 -2.85 20.75
CA SER A 49 -10.60 -3.19 19.37
C SER A 49 -11.76 -3.87 18.65
N VAL A 50 -12.05 -3.42 17.42
CA VAL A 50 -13.17 -3.89 16.61
C VAL A 50 -12.69 -4.25 15.21
N LEU A 51 -13.23 -5.32 14.63
CA LEU A 51 -13.06 -5.68 13.23
C LEU A 51 -14.43 -5.74 12.54
N GLU A 52 -14.56 -5.04 11.41
CA GLU A 52 -15.65 -5.25 10.46
C GLU A 52 -15.11 -5.85 9.16
N PRO A 53 -15.21 -7.18 8.97
CA PRO A 53 -14.55 -7.89 7.88
C PRO A 53 -15.33 -7.88 6.55
N SER A 54 -16.42 -7.15 6.45
CA SER A 54 -17.23 -6.95 5.22
C SER A 54 -17.85 -5.57 5.24
N ALA A 55 -16.98 -4.55 5.28
CA ALA A 55 -17.36 -3.22 5.75
C ALA A 55 -18.30 -2.45 4.80
N GLY A 56 -18.33 -2.80 3.52
CA GLY A 56 -19.14 -2.12 2.54
C GLY A 56 -18.85 -0.61 2.52
N SER A 57 -19.87 0.21 2.73
CA SER A 57 -19.74 1.67 2.86
C SER A 57 -19.41 2.15 4.27
N GLY A 58 -19.23 1.23 5.25
CA GLY A 58 -18.88 1.53 6.63
C GLY A 58 -20.05 1.91 7.55
N SER A 59 -21.28 1.52 7.22
CA SER A 59 -22.47 1.88 8.01
C SER A 59 -22.44 1.26 9.41
N ILE A 60 -21.93 0.03 9.56
CA ILE A 60 -21.78 -0.62 10.86
C ILE A 60 -20.67 0.07 11.67
N VAL A 61 -19.52 0.37 11.05
CA VAL A 61 -18.42 1.11 11.69
C VAL A 61 -18.90 2.43 12.27
N GLU A 62 -19.67 3.19 11.49
CA GLU A 62 -20.23 4.48 11.93
C GLU A 62 -21.03 4.36 13.21
N LYS A 63 -21.93 3.36 13.28
CA LYS A 63 -22.72 3.08 14.47
C LYS A 63 -21.91 2.57 15.65
N VAL A 64 -20.89 1.74 15.40
CA VAL A 64 -19.95 1.28 16.43
C VAL A 64 -19.22 2.48 17.04
N ILE A 65 -18.72 3.41 16.22
CA ILE A 65 -18.07 4.64 16.69
C ILE A 65 -19.00 5.46 17.57
N ASP A 66 -20.27 5.61 17.15
CA ASP A 66 -21.25 6.36 17.95
C ASP A 66 -21.51 5.70 19.32
N LYS A 67 -21.63 4.37 19.36
CA LYS A 67 -21.78 3.62 20.62
C LYS A 67 -20.56 3.76 21.53
N LEU A 68 -19.34 3.66 20.97
CA LEU A 68 -18.10 3.85 21.71
C LEU A 68 -17.98 5.28 22.28
N LYS A 69 -18.32 6.30 21.49
CA LYS A 69 -18.36 7.69 21.95
C LYS A 69 -19.32 7.86 23.14
N HIS A 70 -20.52 7.28 23.06
CA HIS A 70 -21.50 7.35 24.14
C HIS A 70 -21.06 6.61 25.40
N ALA A 71 -20.41 5.45 25.26
CA ALA A 71 -19.94 4.63 26.38
C ALA A 71 -18.78 5.31 27.15
N HIS A 72 -17.96 6.10 26.47
CA HIS A 72 -16.77 6.75 27.04
C HIS A 72 -16.92 8.27 27.20
N SER A 73 -18.14 8.81 27.20
CA SER A 73 -18.42 10.27 27.25
C SER A 73 -18.09 10.95 28.60
N TYR A 74 -17.60 10.24 29.61
CA TYR A 74 -17.15 10.80 30.88
C TYR A 74 -15.63 11.02 30.89
N GLY A 75 -15.14 12.07 30.23
CA GLY A 75 -13.75 12.52 30.34
C GLY A 75 -13.27 13.32 29.15
N TYR A 76 -12.95 14.58 29.41
CA TYR A 76 -12.26 15.58 28.58
C TYR A 76 -12.14 15.32 27.07
N ASN A 77 -12.68 16.25 26.28
CA ASN A 77 -12.57 16.46 24.84
C ASN A 77 -11.18 16.11 24.24
N ARG A 78 -10.91 14.82 24.00
CA ARG A 78 -9.92 14.41 23.02
C ARG A 78 -10.68 13.59 21.98
N GLU A 79 -10.46 13.89 20.71
CA GLU A 79 -10.85 13.03 19.59
C GLU A 79 -10.18 11.66 19.81
N ALA A 80 -10.87 10.77 20.54
CA ALA A 80 -10.38 9.43 20.80
C ALA A 80 -10.39 8.68 19.47
N LYS A 81 -9.23 8.29 18.99
CA LYS A 81 -9.11 7.35 17.88
C LYS A 81 -9.36 5.94 18.41
N TRP A 82 -10.42 5.33 17.93
CA TRP A 82 -10.77 3.96 18.26
C TRP A 82 -9.96 2.99 17.42
N ASP A 83 -9.58 1.85 18.00
CA ASP A 83 -8.85 0.79 17.29
C ASP A 83 -9.84 -0.07 16.48
N ILE A 84 -10.33 0.48 15.36
CA ILE A 84 -11.28 -0.15 14.46
C ILE A 84 -10.62 -0.44 13.13
N ASP A 85 -10.67 -1.71 12.71
CA ASP A 85 -10.20 -2.19 11.43
C ASP A 85 -11.38 -2.59 10.55
N THR A 86 -11.21 -2.37 9.25
CA THR A 86 -12.18 -2.77 8.23
C THR A 86 -11.50 -3.60 7.15
N ILE A 87 -12.25 -4.52 6.57
CA ILE A 87 -11.85 -5.28 5.38
C ILE A 87 -12.96 -5.15 4.34
N GLU A 88 -12.61 -4.91 3.10
CA GLU A 88 -13.57 -4.77 2.01
C GLU A 88 -12.94 -5.22 0.68
N LEU A 89 -13.62 -6.14 -0.01
CA LEU A 89 -13.13 -6.72 -1.26
C LEU A 89 -13.24 -5.75 -2.44
N ASN A 90 -14.27 -4.91 -2.44
CA ASN A 90 -14.52 -3.99 -3.55
C ASN A 90 -13.69 -2.72 -3.42
N GLN A 91 -12.79 -2.48 -4.36
CA GLN A 91 -11.88 -1.33 -4.36
C GLN A 91 -12.60 0.04 -4.30
N ASN A 92 -13.77 0.18 -4.93
CA ASN A 92 -14.52 1.44 -4.88
C ASN A 92 -15.06 1.71 -3.47
N LEU A 93 -15.51 0.66 -2.77
CA LEU A 93 -15.96 0.77 -1.38
C LEU A 93 -14.79 1.01 -0.44
N GLN A 94 -13.59 0.44 -0.71
CA GLN A 94 -12.37 0.77 0.04
C GLN A 94 -12.05 2.26 -0.04
N TYR A 95 -12.16 2.88 -1.22
CA TYR A 95 -11.97 4.33 -1.35
C TYR A 95 -13.01 5.14 -0.57
N VAL A 96 -14.25 4.65 -0.47
CA VAL A 96 -15.29 5.29 0.37
C VAL A 96 -14.91 5.20 1.85
N LEU A 97 -14.44 4.04 2.31
CA LEU A 97 -13.99 3.85 3.70
C LEU A 97 -12.79 4.74 4.02
N GLN A 98 -11.78 4.78 3.15
CA GLN A 98 -10.62 5.65 3.29
C GLN A 98 -11.01 7.14 3.28
N GLY A 99 -11.96 7.54 2.43
CA GLY A 99 -12.50 8.90 2.40
C GLY A 99 -13.23 9.31 3.69
N LYS A 100 -13.76 8.33 4.44
CA LYS A 100 -14.34 8.51 5.79
C LYS A 100 -13.28 8.39 6.91
N ASN A 101 -12.00 8.24 6.58
CA ASN A 101 -10.90 7.98 7.50
C ASN A 101 -11.06 6.66 8.30
N TYR A 102 -11.74 5.64 7.73
CA TYR A 102 -11.76 4.31 8.29
C TYR A 102 -10.55 3.53 7.79
N ARG A 103 -9.96 2.76 8.70
CA ARG A 103 -8.72 2.02 8.45
C ARG A 103 -9.03 0.69 7.75
N VAL A 104 -8.70 0.59 6.47
CA VAL A 104 -8.76 -0.67 5.71
C VAL A 104 -7.44 -1.41 5.90
N VAL A 105 -7.49 -2.66 6.38
CA VAL A 105 -6.29 -3.45 6.73
C VAL A 105 -6.03 -4.61 5.79
N HIS A 106 -7.02 -5.01 4.99
CA HIS A 106 -6.91 -6.09 4.01
C HIS A 106 -8.07 -6.04 3.01
N ASP A 107 -7.93 -6.75 1.90
CA ASP A 107 -8.93 -6.75 0.83
C ASP A 107 -9.93 -7.91 1.01
N ASP A 108 -9.47 -9.14 1.24
CA ASP A 108 -10.30 -10.34 1.37
C ASP A 108 -10.19 -10.96 2.75
N PHE A 109 -11.28 -10.93 3.51
CA PHE A 109 -11.32 -11.50 4.85
C PHE A 109 -10.96 -12.98 4.92
N LEU A 110 -11.30 -13.76 3.90
CA LEU A 110 -11.00 -15.19 3.91
C LEU A 110 -9.49 -15.49 3.81
N THR A 111 -8.72 -14.57 3.26
CA THR A 111 -7.25 -14.65 3.19
C THR A 111 -6.55 -13.86 4.29
N TYR A 112 -7.30 -13.11 5.10
CA TYR A 112 -6.75 -12.30 6.18
C TYR A 112 -6.18 -13.17 7.30
N ASN A 113 -4.90 -12.94 7.63
CA ASN A 113 -4.21 -13.56 8.75
C ASN A 113 -3.52 -12.47 9.55
N SER A 114 -3.90 -12.33 10.81
CA SER A 114 -3.35 -11.31 11.69
C SER A 114 -3.12 -11.87 13.08
N PHE A 115 -2.06 -11.39 13.74
CA PHE A 115 -1.84 -11.63 15.16
C PHE A 115 -2.67 -10.71 16.06
N LYS A 116 -3.35 -9.73 15.47
CA LYS A 116 -4.14 -8.74 16.21
C LYS A 116 -5.36 -9.40 16.84
N SER A 117 -5.58 -9.13 18.13
CA SER A 117 -6.75 -9.55 18.88
C SER A 117 -7.84 -8.48 18.82
N TYR A 118 -9.08 -8.90 18.62
CA TYR A 118 -10.24 -8.02 18.61
C TYR A 118 -11.18 -8.36 19.77
N ASN A 119 -11.69 -7.33 20.46
CA ASN A 119 -12.73 -7.55 21.48
C ASN A 119 -14.08 -7.84 20.82
N LEU A 120 -14.31 -7.27 19.62
CA LEU A 120 -15.54 -7.42 18.88
C LEU A 120 -15.27 -7.61 17.38
N ILE A 121 -15.84 -8.67 16.80
CA ILE A 121 -15.98 -8.81 15.35
C ILE A 121 -17.47 -8.64 15.02
N VAL A 122 -17.80 -7.67 14.19
CA VAL A 122 -19.17 -7.41 13.75
C VAL A 122 -19.23 -7.42 12.23
N MET A 123 -20.15 -8.21 11.65
CA MET A 123 -20.17 -8.38 10.21
C MET A 123 -21.55 -8.69 9.62
N ASN A 124 -21.75 -8.22 8.39
CA ASN A 124 -22.80 -8.67 7.48
C ASN A 124 -22.12 -9.19 6.20
N PRO A 125 -21.62 -10.44 6.20
CA PRO A 125 -20.85 -10.98 5.09
C PRO A 125 -21.73 -11.26 3.87
N PRO A 126 -21.14 -11.44 2.67
CA PRO A 126 -21.88 -11.89 1.49
C PRO A 126 -22.61 -13.21 1.78
N PHE A 127 -23.90 -13.28 1.49
CA PHE A 127 -24.74 -14.45 1.82
C PHE A 127 -24.26 -15.75 1.19
N GLU A 128 -23.59 -15.67 0.04
CA GLU A 128 -23.05 -16.85 -0.66
C GLU A 128 -21.88 -17.54 0.09
N SER A 129 -21.12 -16.78 0.87
CA SER A 129 -19.92 -17.25 1.60
C SER A 129 -19.97 -16.94 3.10
N GLY A 130 -21.13 -16.60 3.64
CA GLY A 130 -21.28 -16.19 5.01
C GLY A 130 -20.90 -17.25 6.03
N ASP A 131 -21.12 -18.54 5.70
CA ASP A 131 -20.67 -19.68 6.49
C ASP A 131 -19.16 -19.71 6.68
N LYS A 132 -18.39 -19.48 5.61
CA LYS A 132 -16.92 -19.43 5.65
C LYS A 132 -16.42 -18.22 6.45
N HIS A 133 -17.09 -17.06 6.28
CA HIS A 133 -16.74 -15.84 7.00
C HIS A 133 -16.95 -16.03 8.51
N LEU A 134 -18.07 -16.60 8.93
CA LEU A 134 -18.33 -16.81 10.34
C LEU A 134 -17.38 -17.86 10.96
N LEU A 135 -17.08 -18.95 10.25
CA LEU A 135 -16.08 -19.91 10.68
C LEU A 135 -14.70 -19.27 10.87
N LYS A 136 -14.28 -18.41 9.94
CA LYS A 136 -13.03 -17.66 10.02
C LYS A 136 -13.02 -16.71 11.22
N ALA A 137 -14.13 -16.00 11.49
CA ALA A 137 -14.26 -15.14 12.65
C ALA A 137 -14.16 -15.91 13.98
N ILE A 138 -14.78 -17.10 14.06
CA ILE A 138 -14.66 -17.99 15.22
C ILE A 138 -13.20 -18.43 15.41
N GLU A 139 -12.51 -18.79 14.32
CA GLU A 139 -11.08 -19.14 14.35
C GLU A 139 -10.22 -18.00 14.89
N MET A 140 -10.48 -16.76 14.44
CA MET A 140 -9.74 -15.59 14.91
C MET A 140 -9.97 -15.23 16.36
N GLN A 141 -11.15 -15.59 16.92
CA GLN A 141 -11.54 -15.26 18.31
C GLN A 141 -11.31 -16.42 19.31
N GLN A 142 -10.56 -17.45 18.95
CA GLN A 142 -10.29 -18.59 19.85
C GLN A 142 -9.68 -18.18 21.19
N ASN A 143 -9.00 -17.05 21.25
CA ASN A 143 -8.39 -16.51 22.47
C ASN A 143 -9.31 -15.54 23.25
N GLY A 144 -10.59 -15.51 22.93
CA GLY A 144 -11.59 -14.66 23.58
C GLY A 144 -12.06 -13.48 22.74
N GLY A 145 -13.31 -13.05 22.98
CA GLY A 145 -13.95 -11.90 22.32
C GLY A 145 -15.38 -12.20 21.88
N GLN A 146 -16.02 -11.21 21.29
CA GLN A 146 -17.40 -11.28 20.86
C GLN A 146 -17.51 -11.27 19.33
N ILE A 147 -18.44 -12.07 18.80
CA ILE A 147 -18.74 -12.08 17.37
C ILE A 147 -20.23 -11.80 17.17
N ILE A 148 -20.54 -10.88 16.28
CA ILE A 148 -21.91 -10.60 15.85
C ILE A 148 -21.96 -10.71 14.34
N CYS A 149 -22.81 -11.60 13.86
CA CYS A 149 -22.90 -11.91 12.45
C CYS A 149 -24.36 -11.99 11.98
N LEU A 150 -24.62 -11.42 10.79
CA LEU A 150 -25.87 -11.64 10.05
C LEU A 150 -25.62 -12.69 8.97
N LEU A 151 -26.40 -13.75 8.98
CA LEU A 151 -26.39 -14.76 7.91
C LEU A 151 -27.78 -14.90 7.30
N ASN A 152 -27.83 -15.41 6.07
CA ASN A 152 -29.08 -15.94 5.54
C ASN A 152 -29.53 -17.12 6.40
N SER A 153 -30.80 -17.11 6.84
CA SER A 153 -31.37 -18.16 7.72
C SER A 153 -31.23 -19.56 7.13
N GLU A 154 -31.29 -19.68 5.79
CA GLU A 154 -31.10 -20.95 5.07
C GLU A 154 -29.72 -21.57 5.31
N THR A 155 -28.72 -20.78 5.65
CA THR A 155 -27.39 -21.30 5.99
C THR A 155 -27.43 -22.23 7.20
N LEU A 156 -28.30 -21.93 8.17
CA LEU A 156 -28.48 -22.74 9.39
C LEU A 156 -29.63 -23.74 9.26
N LYS A 157 -30.74 -23.37 8.62
CA LYS A 157 -31.90 -24.22 8.46
C LYS A 157 -31.70 -25.38 7.50
N ASN A 158 -30.81 -25.19 6.51
CA ASN A 158 -30.52 -26.18 5.47
C ASN A 158 -29.02 -26.45 5.33
N PRO A 159 -28.40 -27.22 6.24
CA PRO A 159 -26.98 -27.49 6.28
C PRO A 159 -26.57 -28.60 5.30
N TYR A 160 -26.67 -28.36 4.01
CA TYR A 160 -26.37 -29.36 2.98
C TYR A 160 -24.85 -29.59 2.78
N SER A 161 -23.98 -28.65 3.13
CA SER A 161 -22.53 -28.74 2.98
C SER A 161 -21.83 -29.13 4.31
N ASN A 162 -20.64 -29.72 4.20
CA ASN A 162 -19.82 -30.02 5.38
C ASN A 162 -19.44 -28.76 6.15
N THR A 163 -19.18 -27.66 5.45
CA THR A 163 -18.88 -26.34 6.04
C THR A 163 -20.03 -25.85 6.90
N ARG A 164 -21.28 -25.95 6.43
CA ARG A 164 -22.45 -25.54 7.21
C ARG A 164 -22.70 -26.44 8.41
N LYS A 165 -22.45 -27.76 8.28
CA LYS A 165 -22.55 -28.70 9.40
C LYS A 165 -21.51 -28.41 10.47
N ASP A 166 -20.27 -28.10 10.07
CA ASP A 166 -19.20 -27.71 11.00
C ASP A 166 -19.53 -26.39 11.70
N LEU A 167 -20.08 -25.41 10.96
CA LEU A 167 -20.54 -24.15 11.53
C LEU A 167 -21.59 -24.38 12.62
N ILE A 168 -22.63 -25.18 12.36
CA ILE A 168 -23.69 -25.46 13.33
C ILE A 168 -23.10 -26.09 14.60
N ARG A 169 -22.22 -27.10 14.46
CA ARG A 169 -21.55 -27.71 15.60
C ARG A 169 -20.79 -26.67 16.43
N LYS A 170 -20.00 -25.80 15.79
CA LYS A 170 -19.26 -24.73 16.50
C LYS A 170 -20.19 -23.74 17.18
N LEU A 171 -21.33 -23.37 16.55
CA LEU A 171 -22.33 -22.51 17.18
C LEU A 171 -22.95 -23.15 18.44
N GLU A 172 -23.18 -24.46 18.42
CA GLU A 172 -23.64 -25.22 19.58
C GLU A 172 -22.54 -25.28 20.67
N ASP A 173 -21.28 -25.58 20.29
CA ASP A 173 -20.13 -25.64 21.19
C ASP A 173 -19.91 -24.33 21.96
N TYR A 174 -20.08 -23.19 21.28
CA TYR A 174 -19.94 -21.84 21.86
C TYR A 174 -21.24 -21.27 22.42
N HIS A 175 -22.32 -22.05 22.51
CA HIS A 175 -23.64 -21.61 23.01
C HIS A 175 -24.12 -20.32 22.37
N ALA A 176 -24.00 -20.22 21.04
CA ALA A 176 -24.35 -19.03 20.27
C ALA A 176 -25.83 -18.65 20.42
N GLU A 177 -26.12 -17.39 20.65
CA GLU A 177 -27.47 -16.84 20.61
C GLU A 177 -27.87 -16.62 19.15
N ILE A 178 -28.98 -17.22 18.70
CA ILE A 178 -29.46 -17.13 17.32
C ILE A 178 -30.88 -16.59 17.31
N GLU A 179 -31.08 -15.47 16.65
CA GLU A 179 -32.40 -14.84 16.43
C GLU A 179 -32.73 -14.77 14.95
N TYR A 180 -33.87 -15.31 14.53
CA TYR A 180 -34.35 -15.22 13.15
C TYR A 180 -35.21 -13.98 12.95
N ILE A 181 -34.86 -13.16 11.93
CA ILE A 181 -35.51 -11.89 11.63
C ILE A 181 -36.05 -11.94 10.21
N GLN A 182 -37.41 -11.90 10.12
CA GLN A 182 -38.09 -11.82 8.83
C GLN A 182 -38.08 -10.38 8.30
N ASN A 183 -38.04 -10.23 6.98
CA ASN A 183 -38.08 -8.93 6.30
C ASN A 183 -37.03 -7.94 6.81
N ALA A 184 -35.84 -8.45 7.20
CA ALA A 184 -34.78 -7.66 7.80
C ALA A 184 -34.30 -6.50 6.91
N PHE A 185 -34.36 -6.66 5.58
CA PHE A 185 -33.96 -5.69 4.58
C PHE A 185 -35.12 -5.00 3.85
N TYR A 186 -36.34 -5.08 4.37
CA TYR A 186 -37.49 -4.47 3.72
C TYR A 186 -37.35 -2.95 3.49
N ASN A 187 -36.72 -2.25 4.45
CA ASN A 187 -36.44 -0.82 4.37
C ASN A 187 -35.01 -0.51 3.95
N ALA A 188 -34.27 -1.49 3.43
CA ALA A 188 -32.91 -1.28 2.91
C ALA A 188 -32.96 -0.56 1.56
N GLU A 189 -31.88 0.12 1.21
CA GLU A 189 -31.69 0.72 -0.12
C GLU A 189 -31.77 -0.33 -1.24
N ARG A 190 -31.30 -1.57 -0.95
CA ARG A 190 -31.52 -2.75 -1.79
C ARG A 190 -32.38 -3.76 -1.02
N LYS A 191 -33.63 -3.91 -1.44
CA LYS A 191 -34.60 -4.76 -0.77
C LYS A 191 -34.36 -6.23 -1.06
N THR A 192 -34.52 -7.07 -0.05
CA THR A 192 -34.63 -8.53 -0.18
C THR A 192 -35.61 -9.05 0.88
N ASP A 193 -36.42 -10.02 0.49
CA ASP A 193 -37.38 -10.69 1.39
C ASP A 193 -36.71 -11.84 2.18
N ALA A 194 -35.40 -11.99 2.10
CA ALA A 194 -34.64 -13.03 2.77
C ALA A 194 -34.75 -12.88 4.30
N GLU A 195 -35.13 -13.96 4.96
CA GLU A 195 -35.03 -14.08 6.41
C GLU A 195 -33.54 -14.20 6.80
N VAL A 196 -33.12 -13.47 7.80
CA VAL A 196 -31.74 -13.54 8.29
C VAL A 196 -31.69 -14.11 9.71
N ALA A 197 -30.57 -14.76 10.01
CA ALA A 197 -30.20 -15.16 11.35
C ALA A 197 -29.18 -14.15 11.91
N LEU A 198 -29.56 -13.47 13.00
CA LEU A 198 -28.64 -12.70 13.82
C LEU A 198 -28.00 -13.64 14.84
N ILE A 199 -26.68 -13.78 14.77
CA ILE A 199 -25.90 -14.69 15.58
C ILE A 199 -25.00 -13.85 16.48
N LYS A 200 -25.04 -14.13 17.78
CA LYS A 200 -24.12 -13.55 18.79
C LYS A 200 -23.37 -14.67 19.48
N ILE A 201 -22.07 -14.56 19.51
CA ILE A 201 -21.17 -15.52 20.16
C ILE A 201 -20.29 -14.73 21.14
N ASN A 202 -20.20 -15.21 22.36
CA ASN A 202 -19.25 -14.73 23.35
C ASN A 202 -18.26 -15.85 23.65
N ILE A 203 -16.99 -15.63 23.27
CA ILE A 203 -15.93 -16.61 23.52
C ILE A 203 -15.12 -16.09 24.71
N GLU A 204 -15.12 -16.85 25.79
CA GLU A 204 -14.36 -16.50 26.99
C GLU A 204 -12.86 -16.56 26.71
N LYS A 205 -12.11 -15.60 27.27
CA LYS A 205 -10.65 -15.64 27.20
C LYS A 205 -10.18 -16.85 28.02
N ALA A 206 -9.33 -17.67 27.39
CA ALA A 206 -8.65 -18.72 28.15
C ALA A 206 -7.82 -18.08 29.27
N ASP A 207 -7.79 -18.71 30.47
CA ASP A 207 -6.97 -18.22 31.56
C ASP A 207 -5.52 -18.05 31.11
N ASP A 208 -4.94 -16.88 31.41
CA ASP A 208 -3.55 -16.54 31.07
C ASP A 208 -2.63 -17.49 31.87
N SER A 209 -2.33 -18.67 31.31
CA SER A 209 -1.32 -19.59 31.87
C SER A 209 0.06 -19.03 31.54
N SER A 210 0.80 -18.61 32.53
CA SER A 210 2.19 -18.20 32.38
C SER A 210 3.07 -19.42 32.18
N ILE A 211 3.79 -19.48 31.05
CA ILE A 211 4.77 -20.52 30.77
C ILE A 211 5.86 -20.51 31.84
N ILE A 212 6.26 -19.32 32.32
CA ILE A 212 7.25 -19.17 33.41
C ILE A 212 6.69 -19.73 34.74
N LEU A 213 5.41 -19.44 35.07
CA LEU A 213 4.78 -19.97 36.26
C LEU A 213 4.57 -21.49 36.18
N ASP A 214 4.22 -21.99 35.01
CA ASP A 214 4.06 -23.43 34.79
C ASP A 214 5.42 -24.15 34.81
N ASP A 215 6.46 -23.55 34.23
CA ASP A 215 7.84 -24.06 34.34
C ASP A 215 8.35 -24.02 35.78
N LEU A 216 8.08 -22.95 36.54
CA LEU A 216 8.44 -22.87 37.95
C LEU A 216 7.69 -23.91 38.79
N ARG A 217 6.39 -24.12 38.56
CA ARG A 217 5.61 -25.18 39.19
C ARG A 217 6.12 -26.56 38.81
N GLN A 218 6.46 -26.79 37.55
CA GLN A 218 7.07 -28.04 37.09
C GLN A 218 8.49 -28.21 37.65
N GLN A 219 9.30 -27.14 37.72
CA GLN A 219 10.62 -27.21 38.34
C GLN A 219 10.55 -27.48 39.85
N GLU A 220 9.53 -26.97 40.54
CA GLU A 220 9.30 -27.25 41.94
C GLU A 220 8.83 -28.69 42.14
N LEU A 221 8.03 -29.24 41.25
CA LEU A 221 7.67 -30.66 41.17
C LEU A 221 8.85 -31.54 40.74
N LEU A 222 9.69 -31.06 39.79
CA LEU A 222 10.88 -31.76 39.28
C LEU A 222 12.12 -31.58 40.15
N ARG A 223 12.17 -30.63 41.10
CA ARG A 223 13.14 -30.60 42.20
C ARG A 223 12.97 -31.79 43.12
N ILE A 224 11.78 -32.39 43.11
CA ILE A 224 11.48 -33.68 43.78
C ILE A 224 11.95 -34.84 42.90
N GLU A 225 12.05 -34.72 41.59
CA GLU A 225 12.50 -35.76 40.65
C GLU A 225 13.58 -35.27 39.67
N LYS A 226 14.83 -35.33 40.11
CA LYS A 226 16.11 -35.48 39.36
C LYS A 226 16.31 -34.83 37.99
N LYS A 227 17.39 -34.02 37.96
CA LYS A 227 18.56 -34.08 37.04
C LYS A 227 18.40 -34.93 35.78
N SER A 228 18.42 -34.32 34.57
CA SER A 228 19.53 -34.44 33.60
C SER A 228 19.17 -34.01 32.17
N GLN A 229 20.15 -33.38 31.61
CA GLN A 229 20.61 -33.30 30.21
C GLN A 229 20.03 -32.26 29.28
N ASN A 230 21.01 -31.39 28.91
CA ASN A 230 21.14 -30.48 27.81
C ASN A 230 20.59 -30.99 26.47
N ASN A 231 19.99 -30.10 25.67
CA ASN A 231 20.56 -29.83 24.36
C ASN A 231 20.00 -28.50 23.76
N ASN A 232 20.96 -27.69 23.38
CA ASN A 232 20.80 -26.53 22.52
C ASN A 232 20.50 -26.98 21.08
N GLU A 233 19.54 -26.39 20.43
CA GLU A 233 19.57 -26.23 18.98
C GLU A 233 19.08 -24.85 18.61
N SER A 234 20.07 -24.03 18.28
CA SER A 234 19.92 -22.73 17.66
C SER A 234 20.05 -22.86 16.13
N ASN A 235 19.22 -22.09 15.42
CA ASN A 235 19.53 -21.44 14.16
C ASN A 235 19.91 -22.30 12.95
N GLN A 236 18.96 -22.33 11.98
CA GLN A 236 19.28 -21.99 10.58
C GLN A 236 18.00 -21.98 9.74
N LEU A 237 17.50 -20.79 9.45
CA LEU A 237 16.57 -20.57 8.34
C LEU A 237 17.15 -19.45 7.48
N ILE A 238 18.04 -19.82 6.57
CA ILE A 238 18.40 -18.95 5.44
C ILE A 238 17.44 -19.33 4.31
N SER A 239 16.38 -18.57 4.17
CA SER A 239 15.51 -18.65 2.99
C SER A 239 16.22 -17.96 1.82
N ALA A 240 16.31 -18.63 0.66
CA ALA A 240 16.84 -18.07 -0.57
C ALA A 240 15.96 -16.94 -1.16
N ASP A 241 14.76 -16.72 -0.61
CA ASP A 241 13.84 -15.65 -0.99
C ASP A 241 13.83 -14.60 0.11
N TYR A 242 14.40 -13.43 -0.19
CA TYR A 242 14.50 -12.29 0.71
C TYR A 242 13.15 -11.86 1.31
N ILE A 243 12.09 -11.81 0.47
CA ILE A 243 10.76 -11.38 0.92
C ILE A 243 10.19 -12.39 1.91
N LYS A 244 10.33 -13.68 1.61
CA LYS A 244 9.87 -14.76 2.48
C LYS A 244 10.61 -14.73 3.80
N GLY A 245 11.94 -14.56 3.76
CA GLY A 245 12.77 -14.45 4.96
C GLY A 245 12.38 -13.28 5.86
N ILE A 246 12.08 -12.11 5.30
CA ILE A 246 11.61 -10.95 6.09
C ILE A 246 10.23 -11.22 6.72
N VAL A 247 9.31 -11.86 6.01
CA VAL A 247 8.00 -12.20 6.57
C VAL A 247 8.13 -13.23 7.69
N GLU A 248 8.98 -14.23 7.53
CA GLU A 248 9.28 -15.20 8.58
C GLU A 248 9.89 -14.53 9.83
N GLN A 249 10.82 -13.60 9.62
CA GLN A 249 11.42 -12.81 10.69
C GLN A 249 10.39 -11.92 11.41
N TYR A 250 9.49 -11.26 10.65
CA TYR A 250 8.38 -10.50 11.21
C TYR A 250 7.48 -11.38 12.09
N ASN A 251 7.05 -12.52 11.56
CA ASN A 251 6.20 -13.45 12.30
C ASN A 251 6.88 -13.95 13.58
N PHE A 252 8.16 -14.27 13.52
CA PHE A 252 8.94 -14.69 14.67
C PHE A 252 9.05 -13.59 15.73
N GLU A 253 9.36 -12.35 15.34
CA GLU A 253 9.47 -11.20 16.26
C GLU A 253 8.13 -10.92 16.94
N VAL A 254 7.02 -10.92 16.17
CA VAL A 254 5.68 -10.68 16.71
C VAL A 254 5.31 -11.79 17.72
N GLN A 255 5.46 -13.05 17.34
CA GLN A 255 5.12 -14.18 18.23
C GLN A 255 5.94 -14.17 19.52
N THR A 256 7.24 -13.89 19.42
CA THR A 256 8.13 -13.85 20.60
C THR A 256 7.76 -12.70 21.52
N GLY A 257 7.49 -11.52 20.96
CA GLY A 257 7.10 -10.36 21.75
C GLY A 257 5.73 -10.49 22.39
N LEU A 258 4.76 -11.12 21.71
CA LEU A 258 3.45 -11.41 22.30
C LEU A 258 3.55 -12.39 23.46
N LYS A 259 4.40 -13.44 23.36
CA LYS A 259 4.66 -14.33 24.48
C LYS A 259 5.27 -13.60 25.67
N LEU A 260 6.23 -12.69 25.42
CA LEU A 260 6.83 -11.88 26.48
C LEU A 260 5.81 -10.97 27.17
N ILE A 261 4.92 -10.34 26.40
CA ILE A 261 3.86 -9.48 26.93
C ILE A 261 2.87 -10.31 27.76
N ALA A 262 2.44 -11.47 27.26
CA ALA A 262 1.53 -12.36 27.98
C ALA A 262 2.15 -12.84 29.31
N GLU A 263 3.42 -13.24 29.33
CA GLU A 263 4.14 -13.58 30.53
C GLU A 263 4.21 -12.44 31.55
N TYR A 264 4.50 -11.21 31.05
CA TYR A 264 4.53 -10.02 31.89
C TYR A 264 3.16 -9.74 32.52
N GLU A 265 2.08 -9.76 31.72
CA GLU A 265 0.72 -9.50 32.23
C GLU A 265 0.27 -10.58 33.21
N ALA A 266 0.62 -11.84 33.01
CA ALA A 266 0.34 -12.93 33.94
C ALA A 266 1.11 -12.79 35.28
N LEU A 267 2.34 -12.26 35.25
CA LEU A 267 3.16 -12.03 36.45
C LEU A 267 2.83 -10.73 37.17
N LYS A 268 2.26 -9.76 36.49
CA LYS A 268 1.96 -8.40 37.01
C LYS A 268 1.15 -8.38 38.29
N PRO A 269 0.10 -9.20 38.49
CA PRO A 269 -0.61 -9.25 39.78
C PRO A 269 0.28 -9.64 40.96
N LEU A 270 1.27 -10.52 40.75
CA LEU A 270 2.23 -10.92 41.79
C LEU A 270 3.21 -9.79 42.13
N MET A 271 3.57 -8.96 41.14
CA MET A 271 4.47 -7.82 41.32
C MET A 271 3.81 -6.64 42.02
N ILE A 272 2.47 -6.52 41.92
CA ILE A 272 1.69 -5.44 42.52
C ILE A 272 1.18 -5.80 43.92
N SER A 273 1.01 -7.09 44.24
CA SER A 273 0.49 -7.51 45.53
C SER A 273 1.54 -7.31 46.62
N THR A 274 1.36 -6.25 47.40
CA THR A 274 2.12 -6.05 48.62
C THR A 274 1.38 -6.67 49.82
N PHE A 275 2.13 -7.21 50.78
CA PHE A 275 1.58 -7.70 52.06
C PHE A 275 1.08 -6.54 52.93
N ASP A 276 1.38 -5.32 52.57
CA ASP A 276 1.03 -4.11 53.34
C ASP A 276 -0.17 -3.42 52.67
N SER A 277 -1.27 -3.30 53.37
CA SER A 277 -2.53 -2.71 52.90
C SER A 277 -2.50 -1.20 52.76
N ASP A 278 -1.43 -0.52 53.26
CA ASP A 278 -1.35 0.94 53.34
C ASP A 278 -0.49 1.58 52.21
N ASP A 279 0.11 0.77 51.32
CA ASP A 279 0.88 1.31 50.22
C ASP A 279 -0.05 1.64 49.03
N TYR A 280 -0.28 2.93 48.83
CA TYR A 280 -1.08 3.47 47.70
C TYR A 280 -0.36 3.37 46.35
N SER A 281 0.91 2.96 46.30
CA SER A 281 1.65 2.80 45.05
C SER A 281 1.38 1.43 44.45
N LYS A 282 0.35 1.32 43.62
CA LYS A 282 0.03 0.12 42.84
C LYS A 282 0.89 -0.07 41.58
N ASN A 283 2.12 0.40 41.59
CA ASN A 283 3.01 0.25 40.46
C ASN A 283 3.92 -0.98 40.62
N PRO A 284 4.01 -1.85 39.63
CA PRO A 284 4.93 -2.98 39.68
C PRO A 284 6.38 -2.47 39.69
N ILE A 285 7.28 -3.21 40.39
CA ILE A 285 8.72 -2.90 40.39
C ILE A 285 9.32 -3.03 38.98
N LEU A 286 8.81 -3.96 38.19
CA LEU A 286 9.16 -4.14 36.78
C LEU A 286 8.01 -3.64 35.93
N GLU A 287 8.27 -2.66 35.08
CA GLU A 287 7.29 -2.13 34.10
C GLU A 287 7.74 -2.46 32.68
N LEU A 288 6.87 -3.13 31.91
CA LEU A 288 7.05 -3.33 30.49
C LEU A 288 6.37 -2.17 29.74
N SER A 289 7.15 -1.36 29.04
CA SER A 289 6.64 -0.23 28.26
C SER A 289 7.18 -0.25 26.85
N LEU A 290 6.37 0.25 25.89
CA LEU A 290 6.81 0.45 24.52
C LEU A 290 7.49 1.80 24.37
N HIS A 291 8.60 1.83 23.63
CA HIS A 291 9.44 3.04 23.47
C HIS A 291 8.73 4.19 22.74
N TYR A 292 7.75 3.87 21.89
CA TYR A 292 6.90 4.84 21.21
C TYR A 292 5.44 4.53 21.54
N LYS A 293 4.88 5.33 22.44
CA LYS A 293 3.43 5.38 22.58
C LYS A 293 2.89 6.17 21.39
N ASP A 294 2.28 5.49 20.41
CA ASP A 294 1.30 6.20 19.59
C ASP A 294 0.28 6.79 20.57
N ASN A 295 -0.09 8.05 20.39
CA ASN A 295 -1.09 8.73 21.22
C ASN A 295 -2.50 8.09 21.11
N ASP A 296 -2.62 6.91 20.53
CA ASP A 296 -3.83 6.07 20.51
C ASP A 296 -3.99 5.44 21.90
N SER A 297 -4.52 6.23 22.85
CA SER A 297 -4.71 5.87 24.25
C SER A 297 -5.66 4.67 24.50
N ASN A 298 -6.23 4.07 23.47
CA ASN A 298 -7.23 3.01 23.55
C ASN A 298 -6.78 1.69 22.93
N CYS A 299 -5.48 1.48 22.71
CA CYS A 299 -4.94 0.25 22.16
C CYS A 299 -4.31 -0.61 23.26
N THR A 300 -4.55 -1.93 23.23
CA THR A 300 -3.87 -2.85 24.16
C THR A 300 -2.36 -2.85 23.92
N LEU A 301 -1.58 -3.29 24.92
CA LEU A 301 -0.12 -3.34 24.80
C LEU A 301 0.30 -4.26 23.65
N GLU A 302 -0.38 -5.40 23.50
CA GLU A 302 -0.14 -6.39 22.43
C GLU A 302 -0.40 -5.76 21.05
N ASN A 303 -1.56 -5.14 20.87
CA ASN A 303 -1.92 -4.53 19.57
C ASN A 303 -1.00 -3.35 19.24
N SER A 304 -0.60 -2.57 20.23
CA SER A 304 0.38 -1.49 20.06
C SER A 304 1.75 -2.04 19.66
N TYR A 305 2.19 -3.15 20.25
CA TYR A 305 3.42 -3.84 19.89
C TYR A 305 3.37 -4.34 18.44
N ILE A 306 2.32 -5.08 18.06
CA ILE A 306 2.13 -5.58 16.69
C ILE A 306 2.20 -4.44 15.68
N LYS A 307 1.49 -3.33 15.94
CA LYS A 307 1.47 -2.16 15.08
C LYS A 307 2.87 -1.55 14.88
N GLN A 308 3.66 -1.47 15.95
CA GLN A 308 5.02 -0.92 15.88
C GLN A 308 5.98 -1.85 15.12
N VAL A 309 5.95 -3.16 15.40
CA VAL A 309 6.76 -4.14 14.68
C VAL A 309 6.37 -4.14 13.20
N ARG A 310 5.09 -4.16 12.88
CA ARG A 310 4.59 -4.10 11.51
C ARG A 310 5.09 -2.85 10.77
N THR A 311 5.00 -1.68 11.41
CA THR A 311 5.52 -0.42 10.86
C THR A 311 7.02 -0.47 10.61
N LYS A 312 7.79 -1.08 11.51
CA LYS A 312 9.23 -1.29 11.37
C LYS A 312 9.54 -2.12 10.11
N TYR A 313 8.84 -3.22 9.91
CA TYR A 313 9.09 -4.12 8.77
C TYR A 313 8.64 -3.51 7.44
N TRP A 314 7.51 -2.81 7.39
CA TRP A 314 7.13 -2.04 6.20
C TRP A 314 8.18 -0.99 5.83
N LYS A 315 8.67 -0.21 6.80
CA LYS A 315 9.74 0.76 6.56
C LYS A 315 11.03 0.09 6.07
N ALA A 316 11.41 -1.05 6.67
CA ALA A 316 12.60 -1.79 6.26
C ALA A 316 12.46 -2.31 4.82
N LEU A 317 11.33 -2.90 4.46
CA LEU A 317 11.06 -3.40 3.10
C LEU A 317 11.14 -2.27 2.06
N PHE A 318 10.48 -1.13 2.32
CA PHE A 318 10.50 0.02 1.42
C PHE A 318 11.82 0.81 1.43
N SER A 319 12.72 0.53 2.37
CA SER A 319 14.08 1.08 2.37
C SER A 319 15.08 0.19 1.63
N ASN A 320 14.71 -1.04 1.32
CA ASN A 320 15.59 -1.99 0.65
C ASN A 320 15.73 -1.67 -0.84
N LYS A 321 16.98 -1.60 -1.31
CA LYS A 321 17.31 -1.30 -2.71
C LYS A 321 16.80 -2.35 -3.69
N GLU A 322 16.77 -3.62 -3.31
CA GLU A 322 16.26 -4.70 -4.16
C GLU A 322 14.77 -4.62 -4.39
N PHE A 323 14.03 -4.15 -3.38
CA PHE A 323 12.58 -3.95 -3.49
C PHE A 323 12.23 -2.66 -4.24
N ILE A 324 12.98 -1.56 -4.02
CA ILE A 324 12.73 -0.23 -4.61
C ILE A 324 13.76 0.20 -5.64
N GLY A 325 14.76 -0.62 -5.97
CA GLY A 325 15.85 -0.25 -6.90
C GLY A 325 15.38 0.26 -8.26
N LEU A 326 14.18 -0.10 -8.63
CA LEU A 326 13.53 0.24 -9.91
C LEU A 326 12.79 1.59 -9.89
N PHE A 327 12.64 2.26 -8.73
CA PHE A 327 11.85 3.49 -8.64
C PHE A 327 12.68 4.74 -8.96
N THR A 328 12.06 5.67 -9.71
CA THR A 328 12.56 7.04 -9.81
C THR A 328 12.39 7.76 -8.47
N SER A 329 13.17 8.83 -8.23
CA SER A 329 13.11 9.60 -6.98
C SER A 329 11.70 10.14 -6.67
N ASN A 330 10.97 10.59 -7.69
CA ASN A 330 9.60 11.06 -7.55
C ASN A 330 8.64 9.94 -7.12
N LEU A 331 8.80 8.75 -7.70
CA LEU A 331 8.00 7.58 -7.34
C LEU A 331 8.30 7.17 -5.90
N ARG A 332 9.60 7.15 -5.52
CA ARG A 332 10.02 6.84 -4.15
C ARG A 332 9.37 7.79 -3.13
N GLN A 333 9.39 9.10 -3.38
CA GLN A 333 8.78 10.07 -2.47
C GLN A 333 7.27 9.85 -2.32
N LYS A 334 6.55 9.67 -3.44
CA LYS A 334 5.11 9.38 -3.46
C LYS A 334 4.76 8.12 -2.66
N TYR A 335 5.63 7.10 -2.71
CA TYR A 335 5.41 5.86 -1.95
C TYR A 335 5.82 5.95 -0.50
N MET A 336 6.82 6.75 -0.15
CA MET A 336 7.14 7.03 1.25
C MET A 336 5.99 7.72 1.97
N GLU A 337 5.21 8.55 1.28
CA GLU A 337 3.96 9.12 1.80
C GLU A 337 2.89 8.03 1.95
N LYS A 338 2.73 7.14 0.97
CA LYS A 338 1.79 6.02 1.01
C LYS A 338 2.15 4.94 2.06
N ILE A 339 3.41 4.83 2.49
CA ILE A 339 3.82 3.93 3.60
C ILE A 339 3.04 4.21 4.88
N ASN A 340 2.68 5.47 5.14
CA ASN A 340 1.87 5.80 6.31
C ASN A 340 0.45 5.23 6.23
N GLU A 341 -0.07 5.01 5.02
CA GLU A 341 -1.35 4.32 4.77
C GLU A 341 -1.16 2.80 4.85
N LEU A 342 -0.06 2.28 4.28
CA LEU A 342 0.26 0.85 4.25
C LEU A 342 0.65 0.28 5.63
N ARG A 343 1.07 1.12 6.57
CA ARG A 343 1.41 0.67 7.94
C ARG A 343 0.27 -0.06 8.65
N ASP A 344 -0.97 0.19 8.22
CA ASP A 344 -2.16 -0.43 8.79
C ASP A 344 -2.48 -1.80 8.14
N TYR A 345 -1.92 -2.09 6.95
CA TYR A 345 -2.02 -3.41 6.31
C TYR A 345 -1.11 -4.43 6.99
N ASP A 346 -1.59 -5.64 7.19
CA ASP A 346 -0.77 -6.71 7.74
C ASP A 346 0.45 -7.01 6.88
N PHE A 347 1.57 -7.27 7.54
CA PHE A 347 2.83 -7.60 6.90
C PHE A 347 2.84 -9.09 6.52
N SER A 348 2.18 -9.43 5.43
CA SER A 348 2.03 -10.78 4.91
C SER A 348 2.56 -10.90 3.47
N LEU A 349 2.91 -12.11 3.05
CA LEU A 349 3.33 -12.37 1.67
C LEU A 349 2.26 -11.89 0.67
N TYR A 350 0.99 -12.17 0.95
CA TYR A 350 -0.12 -11.75 0.10
C TYR A 350 -0.14 -10.23 -0.10
N ASN A 351 -0.12 -9.46 0.98
CA ASN A 351 -0.15 -8.00 0.91
C ASN A 351 1.10 -7.43 0.24
N ILE A 352 2.28 -8.00 0.51
CA ILE A 352 3.54 -7.59 -0.12
C ILE A 352 3.48 -7.81 -1.63
N TYR A 353 3.02 -8.97 -2.09
CA TYR A 353 2.91 -9.25 -3.52
C TYR A 353 1.80 -8.44 -4.19
N THR A 354 0.67 -8.23 -3.53
CA THR A 354 -0.41 -7.36 -4.04
C THR A 354 0.10 -5.94 -4.24
N ILE A 355 0.76 -5.38 -3.24
CA ILE A 355 1.39 -4.06 -3.32
C ILE A 355 2.46 -4.05 -4.41
N ARG A 356 3.28 -5.10 -4.53
CA ARG A 356 4.30 -5.19 -5.59
C ARG A 356 3.69 -5.17 -6.99
N ILE A 357 2.56 -5.84 -7.20
CA ILE A 357 1.83 -5.82 -8.48
C ILE A 357 1.27 -4.43 -8.77
N GLU A 358 0.65 -3.78 -7.79
CA GLU A 358 0.17 -2.40 -7.95
C GLU A 358 1.31 -1.43 -8.22
N LEU A 359 2.40 -1.55 -7.46
CA LEU A 359 3.63 -0.79 -7.65
C LEU A 359 4.21 -0.98 -9.05
N SER A 360 4.21 -2.20 -9.57
CA SER A 360 4.71 -2.49 -10.91
C SER A 360 3.88 -1.80 -11.99
N LYS A 361 2.56 -1.77 -11.85
CA LYS A 361 1.65 -1.05 -12.76
C LYS A 361 1.87 0.46 -12.72
N GLU A 362 1.95 1.03 -11.50
CA GLU A 362 2.22 2.45 -11.33
C GLU A 362 3.66 2.82 -11.72
N MET A 363 4.62 1.90 -11.55
CA MET A 363 6.01 2.09 -11.94
C MET A 363 6.16 2.28 -13.45
N VAL A 364 5.50 1.43 -14.26
CA VAL A 364 5.48 1.60 -15.71
C VAL A 364 4.95 2.98 -16.06
N LYS A 365 3.80 3.36 -15.50
CA LYS A 365 3.23 4.69 -15.72
C LYS A 365 4.12 5.82 -15.19
N GLY A 366 4.74 5.64 -14.03
CA GLY A 366 5.63 6.65 -13.43
C GLY A 366 6.92 6.84 -14.23
N VAL A 367 7.48 5.78 -14.83
CA VAL A 367 8.62 5.89 -15.74
C VAL A 367 8.20 6.59 -17.04
N GLU A 368 7.04 6.25 -17.60
CA GLU A 368 6.48 6.93 -18.77
C GLU A 368 6.27 8.42 -18.49
N ASP A 369 5.64 8.77 -17.37
CA ASP A 369 5.46 10.16 -16.95
C ASP A 369 6.80 10.87 -16.76
N THR A 370 7.82 10.20 -16.24
CA THR A 370 9.18 10.75 -16.07
C THR A 370 9.85 10.99 -17.42
N ILE A 371 9.72 10.06 -18.38
CA ILE A 371 10.24 10.22 -19.75
C ILE A 371 9.57 11.42 -20.43
N ILE A 372 8.25 11.56 -20.29
CA ILE A 372 7.50 12.69 -20.86
C ILE A 372 7.95 14.00 -20.21
N ALA A 373 8.12 14.04 -18.89
CA ALA A 373 8.60 15.22 -18.19
C ALA A 373 10.04 15.61 -18.61
N LEU A 374 10.93 14.64 -18.79
CA LEU A 374 12.28 14.86 -19.31
C LEU A 374 12.25 15.35 -20.75
N PHE A 375 11.41 14.76 -21.59
CA PHE A 375 11.23 15.21 -22.96
C PHE A 375 10.73 16.67 -23.01
N ASP A 376 9.77 17.03 -22.17
CA ASP A 376 9.26 18.41 -22.06
C ASP A 376 10.37 19.36 -21.61
N GLU A 377 11.10 19.01 -20.56
CA GLU A 377 12.20 19.84 -20.08
C GLU A 377 13.28 20.04 -21.15
N PHE A 378 13.69 18.96 -21.81
CA PHE A 378 14.74 19.01 -22.81
C PHE A 378 14.32 19.70 -24.11
N SER A 379 13.08 19.51 -24.58
CA SER A 379 12.54 20.17 -25.75
C SER A 379 12.27 21.66 -25.47
N TYR A 380 11.82 22.02 -24.26
CA TYR A 380 11.64 23.40 -23.85
C TYR A 380 12.97 24.17 -23.81
N GLN A 381 14.02 23.57 -23.23
CA GLN A 381 15.36 24.17 -23.19
C GLN A 381 15.95 24.35 -24.61
N SER A 382 15.62 23.44 -25.53
CA SER A 382 16.04 23.55 -26.94
C SER A 382 15.30 24.64 -27.70
N SER A 383 14.18 25.15 -27.19
CA SER A 383 13.32 26.18 -27.82
C SER A 383 13.48 27.58 -27.23
N TRP A 384 14.59 27.82 -26.54
CA TRP A 384 14.81 29.06 -25.78
C TRP A 384 14.53 30.37 -26.51
N ASP A 385 14.73 30.43 -27.85
CA ASP A 385 14.52 31.65 -28.65
C ASP A 385 13.04 32.00 -28.91
N ASN A 386 12.11 31.14 -28.50
CA ASN A 386 10.70 31.31 -28.81
C ASN A 386 9.84 31.48 -27.55
N LYS A 387 10.03 32.60 -26.84
CA LYS A 387 9.18 33.01 -25.72
C LYS A 387 7.69 33.12 -26.08
N PHE A 388 7.35 33.07 -27.32
CA PHE A 388 6.00 33.20 -27.82
C PHE A 388 5.71 32.03 -28.75
N SER A 389 4.97 31.10 -28.29
CA SER A 389 4.31 29.92 -28.87
C SER A 389 3.90 29.96 -30.37
N LYS A 390 4.58 30.72 -31.21
CA LYS A 390 4.34 30.75 -32.65
C LYS A 390 4.68 29.44 -33.36
N ASN A 391 5.31 28.51 -32.63
CA ASN A 391 5.78 27.23 -33.13
C ASN A 391 4.85 26.05 -32.87
N ILE A 392 3.69 26.27 -32.24
CA ILE A 392 2.70 25.21 -32.07
C ILE A 392 1.81 25.22 -33.32
N HIS A 393 1.92 24.16 -34.09
CA HIS A 393 1.05 23.93 -35.24
C HIS A 393 -0.03 22.90 -34.84
N TYR A 394 -1.26 23.16 -35.21
CA TYR A 394 -2.38 22.24 -35.07
C TYR A 394 -2.71 21.67 -36.44
N TYR A 395 -2.64 20.34 -36.53
CA TYR A 395 -2.90 19.63 -37.76
C TYR A 395 -3.88 18.49 -37.48
N SER A 396 -5.03 18.48 -38.15
CA SER A 396 -6.04 17.42 -38.03
C SER A 396 -6.24 16.88 -36.58
N GLY A 397 -6.19 17.76 -35.57
CA GLY A 397 -6.41 17.44 -34.17
C GLY A 397 -5.18 17.08 -33.35
N TRP A 398 -3.98 17.00 -33.94
CA TRP A 398 -2.73 16.87 -33.16
C TRP A 398 -1.88 18.14 -33.24
N LYS A 399 -1.03 18.30 -32.21
CA LYS A 399 -0.14 19.46 -32.10
C LYS A 399 1.22 19.10 -32.68
N THR A 400 1.72 19.98 -33.55
CA THR A 400 3.10 19.97 -33.99
C THR A 400 3.76 21.31 -33.64
N ASN A 401 5.04 21.28 -33.28
CA ASN A 401 5.82 22.50 -33.09
C ASN A 401 7.27 22.29 -33.58
N SER A 402 8.02 23.37 -33.80
CA SER A 402 9.41 23.31 -34.25
C SER A 402 10.37 22.74 -33.17
N CYS A 403 9.91 22.59 -31.92
CA CYS A 403 10.65 22.10 -30.77
C CYS A 403 10.34 20.66 -30.41
N TRP A 404 9.70 19.92 -31.29
CA TRP A 404 9.33 18.51 -31.08
C TRP A 404 10.50 17.54 -31.03
N LYS A 405 11.69 18.02 -31.24
CA LYS A 405 12.93 17.23 -31.13
C LYS A 405 13.80 17.76 -29.99
N VAL A 406 14.27 16.85 -29.18
CA VAL A 406 15.39 17.09 -28.29
C VAL A 406 16.67 17.03 -29.11
N ASN A 407 17.53 18.04 -28.99
CA ASN A 407 18.80 18.11 -29.70
C ASN A 407 19.85 17.20 -29.04
N LYS A 408 20.90 16.82 -29.79
CA LYS A 408 22.04 16.06 -29.29
C LYS A 408 22.70 16.72 -28.07
N LYS A 409 22.68 18.04 -27.99
CA LYS A 409 23.12 18.85 -26.86
C LYS A 409 21.92 19.52 -26.21
N VAL A 410 21.76 19.31 -24.90
CA VAL A 410 20.75 19.98 -24.09
C VAL A 410 21.40 20.71 -22.93
N ILE A 411 20.87 21.87 -22.57
CA ILE A 411 21.34 22.68 -21.44
C ILE A 411 20.24 22.64 -20.38
N ILE A 412 20.57 22.19 -19.19
CA ILE A 412 19.64 22.13 -18.06
C ILE A 412 20.18 22.91 -16.85
N ARG A 413 19.27 23.29 -15.95
CA ARG A 413 19.66 23.81 -14.63
C ARG A 413 20.04 22.63 -13.75
N LEU A 414 21.33 22.46 -13.53
CA LEU A 414 21.88 21.42 -12.70
C LEU A 414 23.22 21.92 -12.12
N ASN A 415 23.22 22.23 -10.84
CA ASN A 415 24.36 22.84 -10.20
C ASN A 415 25.32 21.77 -9.67
N GLY A 416 26.42 21.55 -10.36
CA GLY A 416 27.51 20.65 -9.92
C GLY A 416 28.56 21.33 -9.03
N PHE A 417 28.33 22.57 -8.58
CA PHE A 417 29.21 23.33 -7.69
C PHE A 417 28.49 23.65 -6.37
N ASN A 418 29.25 23.79 -5.29
CA ASN A 418 28.66 24.10 -3.98
C ASN A 418 28.04 25.51 -3.98
N GLU A 419 26.79 25.65 -3.54
CA GLU A 419 26.08 26.96 -3.47
C GLU A 419 26.76 27.94 -2.50
N TRP A 420 27.37 27.45 -1.43
CA TRP A 420 28.01 28.26 -0.38
C TRP A 420 29.48 28.58 -0.66
N SER A 421 30.10 27.84 -1.60
CA SER A 421 31.50 27.99 -2.03
C SER A 421 31.55 27.72 -3.53
N SER A 422 31.26 28.76 -4.33
CA SER A 422 31.10 28.70 -5.80
C SER A 422 32.28 28.08 -6.57
N ASP A 423 33.39 27.84 -5.90
CA ASP A 423 34.59 27.32 -6.53
C ASP A 423 34.81 25.82 -6.36
N ARG A 424 34.11 25.19 -5.41
CA ARG A 424 34.26 23.75 -5.19
C ARG A 424 33.31 22.95 -6.09
N PHE A 425 33.88 22.22 -7.02
CA PHE A 425 33.14 21.25 -7.85
C PHE A 425 32.72 20.06 -6.99
N ARG A 426 31.41 19.79 -6.94
CA ARG A 426 30.77 18.72 -6.14
C ARG A 426 29.60 18.10 -6.90
N PRO A 427 29.88 17.35 -7.97
CA PRO A 427 28.82 16.70 -8.76
C PRO A 427 28.15 15.54 -8.02
N THR A 428 28.70 15.11 -6.88
CA THR A 428 28.12 14.06 -6.01
C THR A 428 27.01 14.58 -5.08
N ASP A 429 26.62 15.87 -5.21
CA ASP A 429 25.46 16.42 -4.48
C ASP A 429 24.21 15.60 -4.75
N TYR A 430 23.40 15.43 -3.70
CA TYR A 430 22.18 14.60 -3.73
C TYR A 430 21.24 14.96 -4.89
N ASN A 431 21.02 16.25 -5.16
CA ASN A 431 20.14 16.71 -6.23
C ASN A 431 20.69 16.36 -7.62
N VAL A 432 22.03 16.48 -7.78
CA VAL A 432 22.71 16.15 -9.05
C VAL A 432 22.62 14.65 -9.31
N VAL A 433 22.97 13.84 -8.31
CA VAL A 433 22.93 12.38 -8.41
C VAL A 433 21.52 11.89 -8.72
N ASN A 434 20.50 12.37 -8.00
CA ASN A 434 19.12 11.96 -8.25
C ASN A 434 18.64 12.33 -9.65
N LYS A 435 18.90 13.57 -10.09
CA LYS A 435 18.50 14.02 -11.42
C LYS A 435 19.14 13.19 -12.53
N LEU A 436 20.44 12.92 -12.43
CA LEU A 436 21.14 12.11 -13.42
C LEU A 436 20.71 10.64 -13.36
N THR A 437 20.45 10.10 -12.17
CA THR A 437 19.91 8.75 -11.99
C THR A 437 18.53 8.61 -12.65
N ASP A 438 17.64 9.60 -12.50
CA ASP A 438 16.33 9.58 -13.13
C ASP A 438 16.43 9.64 -14.67
N ILE A 439 17.37 10.43 -15.19
CA ILE A 439 17.66 10.48 -16.63
C ILE A 439 18.16 9.12 -17.12
N GLU A 440 19.14 8.51 -16.44
CA GLU A 440 19.70 7.21 -16.83
C GLU A 440 18.67 6.08 -16.75
N LYS A 441 17.85 6.03 -15.71
CA LYS A 441 16.73 5.07 -15.62
C LYS A 441 15.74 5.20 -16.76
N SER A 442 15.35 6.44 -17.10
CA SER A 442 14.46 6.71 -18.21
C SER A 442 15.04 6.29 -19.57
N LEU A 443 16.33 6.55 -19.78
CA LEU A 443 17.01 6.16 -21.01
C LEU A 443 17.27 4.64 -21.08
N THR A 444 17.56 3.98 -19.94
CA THR A 444 17.64 2.51 -19.86
C THR A 444 16.31 1.88 -20.26
N TYR A 445 15.20 2.38 -19.72
CA TYR A 445 13.86 1.91 -20.06
C TYR A 445 13.57 2.06 -21.56
N LEU A 446 13.90 3.20 -22.15
CA LEU A 446 13.74 3.42 -23.59
C LEU A 446 14.61 2.48 -24.43
N GLN A 447 15.79 2.06 -23.91
CA GLN A 447 16.70 1.17 -24.61
C GLN A 447 16.27 -0.29 -24.53
N THR A 448 15.87 -0.76 -23.36
CA THR A 448 15.68 -2.19 -23.06
C THR A 448 14.22 -2.60 -22.93
N GLY A 449 13.30 -1.65 -22.77
CA GLY A 449 11.91 -1.92 -22.36
C GLY A 449 11.78 -2.44 -20.93
N THR A 450 12.91 -2.52 -20.19
CA THR A 450 12.98 -3.00 -18.81
C THR A 450 13.86 -2.04 -17.99
N ASN A 451 13.70 -2.06 -16.68
CA ASN A 451 14.55 -1.31 -15.77
C ASN A 451 15.77 -2.12 -15.30
N ILE A 452 16.10 -3.22 -15.96
CA ILE A 452 17.24 -4.06 -15.60
C ILE A 452 18.51 -3.29 -15.95
N GLU A 453 19.33 -2.98 -14.95
CA GLU A 453 20.65 -2.40 -15.13
C GLU A 453 21.54 -3.42 -15.83
N VAL A 454 21.95 -3.08 -17.06
CA VAL A 454 23.07 -3.77 -17.71
C VAL A 454 24.33 -3.14 -17.13
N GLU A 455 25.21 -3.94 -16.56
CA GLU A 455 26.48 -3.52 -15.97
C GLU A 455 27.33 -2.73 -16.98
N GLU A 456 27.32 -1.42 -16.87
CA GLU A 456 28.25 -0.49 -17.49
C GLU A 456 28.35 0.74 -16.58
N ILE A 457 29.47 1.41 -16.56
CA ILE A 457 29.89 2.61 -15.81
C ILE A 457 28.89 3.07 -14.74
N ASP A 458 29.15 2.77 -13.48
CA ASP A 458 28.35 3.28 -12.35
C ASP A 458 28.38 4.82 -12.35
N LEU A 459 27.24 5.44 -12.46
CA LEU A 459 27.08 6.90 -12.42
C LEU A 459 27.79 7.52 -11.21
N LYS A 460 27.68 6.88 -10.04
CA LYS A 460 28.31 7.39 -8.81
C LYS A 460 29.82 7.32 -8.89
N GLU A 461 30.39 6.26 -9.45
CA GLU A 461 31.82 6.14 -9.65
C GLU A 461 32.32 7.21 -10.62
N ALA A 462 31.60 7.45 -11.73
CA ALA A 462 31.94 8.48 -12.68
C ALA A 462 31.93 9.90 -12.06
N LEU A 463 30.91 10.19 -11.25
CA LEU A 463 30.82 11.49 -10.57
C LEU A 463 31.85 11.64 -9.44
N ASN A 464 32.11 10.58 -8.67
CA ASN A 464 33.18 10.58 -7.65
C ASN A 464 34.54 10.81 -8.27
N PHE A 465 34.84 10.14 -9.39
CA PHE A 465 36.07 10.34 -10.12
C PHE A 465 36.22 11.78 -10.59
N ALA A 466 35.16 12.32 -11.22
CA ALA A 466 35.16 13.71 -11.68
C ALA A 466 35.36 14.71 -10.53
N GLU A 467 34.75 14.47 -9.35
CA GLU A 467 34.93 15.28 -8.14
C GLU A 467 36.38 15.22 -7.64
N GLN A 468 36.94 14.01 -7.53
CA GLN A 468 38.29 13.77 -7.01
C GLN A 468 39.35 14.49 -7.82
N TYR A 469 39.20 14.49 -9.16
CA TYR A 469 40.19 15.13 -10.07
C TYR A 469 39.81 16.57 -10.45
N GLY A 470 38.69 17.09 -9.97
CA GLY A 470 38.19 18.44 -10.30
C GLY A 470 37.77 18.61 -11.77
N GLU A 471 37.49 17.51 -12.47
CA GLU A 471 37.18 17.49 -13.89
C GLU A 471 35.69 17.83 -14.12
N SER A 472 35.35 19.11 -14.26
CA SER A 472 33.96 19.54 -14.47
C SER A 472 33.48 19.45 -15.92
N LYS A 473 34.36 18.99 -16.86
CA LYS A 473 34.07 18.89 -18.29
C LYS A 473 34.26 17.47 -18.79
N LYS A 474 33.42 17.11 -19.79
CA LYS A 474 33.47 15.79 -20.45
C LYS A 474 33.35 14.61 -19.49
N VAL A 475 32.58 14.79 -18.41
CA VAL A 475 32.27 13.69 -17.49
C VAL A 475 31.41 12.69 -18.26
N LYS A 476 31.94 11.51 -18.48
CA LYS A 476 31.26 10.44 -19.25
C LYS A 476 30.44 9.58 -18.32
N THR A 477 29.18 9.41 -18.66
CA THR A 477 28.26 8.45 -18.04
C THR A 477 27.77 7.45 -19.09
N LYS A 478 26.93 6.51 -18.70
CA LYS A 478 26.41 5.46 -19.59
C LYS A 478 25.82 6.02 -20.90
N PHE A 479 24.99 7.05 -20.81
CA PHE A 479 24.25 7.60 -21.98
C PHE A 479 24.67 9.01 -22.36
N LEU A 480 25.35 9.71 -21.45
CA LEU A 480 25.61 11.14 -21.59
C LEU A 480 27.09 11.46 -21.38
N THR A 481 27.52 12.52 -22.04
CA THR A 481 28.74 13.27 -21.70
C THR A 481 28.30 14.61 -21.13
N ILE A 482 28.79 15.00 -19.94
CA ILE A 482 28.30 16.13 -19.17
C ILE A 482 29.37 17.17 -18.96
N ASP A 483 29.04 18.44 -19.23
CA ASP A 483 29.85 19.60 -18.87
C ASP A 483 29.14 20.40 -17.79
N PHE A 484 29.68 20.50 -16.60
CA PHE A 484 29.17 21.35 -15.52
C PHE A 484 29.76 22.76 -15.58
N PHE A 485 28.95 23.76 -15.28
CA PHE A 485 29.32 25.17 -15.28
C PHE A 485 29.02 25.85 -13.94
N LYS A 486 29.90 26.74 -13.49
CA LYS A 486 29.75 27.50 -12.23
C LYS A 486 28.48 28.35 -12.15
N LYS A 487 27.80 28.60 -13.28
CA LYS A 487 26.52 29.31 -13.36
C LYS A 487 25.32 28.46 -12.94
N GLY A 488 25.55 27.23 -12.43
CA GLY A 488 24.48 26.31 -12.02
C GLY A 488 23.80 25.60 -13.18
N THR A 489 24.46 25.47 -14.33
CA THR A 489 23.95 24.75 -15.50
C THR A 489 24.84 23.57 -15.85
N ALA A 490 24.26 22.55 -16.46
CA ALA A 490 24.97 21.45 -17.07
C ALA A 490 24.59 21.32 -18.54
N HIS A 491 25.58 21.03 -19.38
CA HIS A 491 25.37 20.69 -20.78
C HIS A 491 25.43 19.17 -20.91
N LEU A 492 24.36 18.57 -21.35
CA LEU A 492 24.21 17.13 -21.59
C LEU A 492 24.38 16.85 -23.08
N TYR A 493 25.28 15.94 -23.41
CA TYR A 493 25.50 15.49 -24.79
C TYR A 493 25.12 14.02 -24.85
N PHE A 494 24.12 13.67 -25.66
CA PHE A 494 23.72 12.27 -25.87
C PHE A 494 24.81 11.52 -26.65
N ASN A 495 25.29 10.40 -26.07
CA ASN A 495 26.32 9.56 -26.67
C ASN A 495 25.75 8.67 -27.78
N ASN A 496 24.44 8.35 -27.74
CA ASN A 496 23.75 7.47 -28.67
C ASN A 496 22.60 8.22 -29.40
N GLU A 497 22.78 8.44 -30.71
CA GLU A 497 21.80 9.14 -31.55
C GLU A 497 20.51 8.32 -31.76
N GLU A 498 20.61 6.99 -31.75
CA GLU A 498 19.46 6.13 -31.91
C GLU A 498 18.54 6.15 -30.69
N LEU A 499 19.13 6.16 -29.49
CA LEU A 499 18.40 6.30 -28.24
C LEU A 499 17.74 7.69 -28.13
N LEU A 500 18.44 8.75 -28.58
CA LEU A 500 17.87 10.09 -28.70
C LEU A 500 16.67 10.11 -29.67
N HIS A 501 16.78 9.39 -30.77
CA HIS A 501 15.69 9.28 -31.73
C HIS A 501 14.46 8.57 -31.11
N ARG A 502 14.67 7.49 -30.35
CA ARG A 502 13.61 6.81 -29.60
C ARG A 502 12.93 7.76 -28.59
N LEU A 503 13.71 8.55 -27.86
CA LEU A 503 13.19 9.56 -26.94
C LEU A 503 12.32 10.58 -27.68
N ASN A 504 12.76 11.04 -28.85
CA ASN A 504 12.01 11.99 -29.67
C ASN A 504 10.69 11.41 -30.20
N ILE A 505 10.70 10.15 -30.66
CA ILE A 505 9.47 9.46 -31.11
C ILE A 505 8.50 9.32 -29.94
N TYR A 506 8.97 8.77 -28.82
CA TYR A 506 8.12 8.52 -27.64
C TYR A 506 7.49 9.81 -27.10
N GLY A 507 8.31 10.85 -26.91
CA GLY A 507 7.82 12.14 -26.42
C GLY A 507 6.85 12.81 -27.38
N SER A 508 7.15 12.79 -28.68
CA SER A 508 6.27 13.41 -29.69
C SER A 508 4.96 12.66 -29.87
N GLN A 509 4.95 11.33 -29.76
CA GLN A 509 3.71 10.54 -29.75
C GLN A 509 2.86 10.83 -28.51
N SER A 510 3.48 10.86 -27.33
CA SER A 510 2.79 11.14 -26.06
C SER A 510 2.17 12.55 -26.02
N LYS A 511 2.78 13.50 -26.74
CA LYS A 511 2.27 14.88 -26.89
C LYS A 511 1.27 15.04 -28.04
N ASN A 512 0.95 14.00 -28.77
CA ASN A 512 0.14 14.06 -29.98
C ASN A 512 0.72 15.01 -31.05
N TRP A 513 2.05 15.10 -31.13
CA TRP A 513 2.73 15.88 -32.17
C TRP A 513 2.98 15.05 -33.44
N LEU A 514 3.00 13.74 -33.32
CA LEU A 514 3.01 12.80 -34.44
C LEU A 514 1.60 12.28 -34.74
N PRO A 515 1.28 11.96 -36.00
CA PRO A 515 -0.03 11.44 -36.36
C PRO A 515 -0.32 10.10 -35.66
N PRO A 516 -1.58 9.81 -35.30
CA PRO A 516 -1.98 8.54 -34.68
C PRO A 516 -1.65 7.29 -35.51
N SER A 517 -1.44 7.47 -36.81
CA SER A 517 -1.01 6.44 -37.77
C SER A 517 0.50 6.16 -37.74
N TYR A 518 1.31 7.01 -37.09
CA TYR A 518 2.75 6.84 -36.96
C TYR A 518 3.08 5.49 -36.29
N GLY A 519 3.92 4.71 -36.95
CA GLY A 519 4.27 3.36 -36.49
C GLY A 519 3.19 2.29 -36.72
N LYS A 520 2.04 2.66 -37.34
CA LYS A 520 0.94 1.73 -37.67
C LYS A 520 0.76 1.54 -39.17
N LYS A 521 0.85 2.64 -39.95
CA LYS A 521 0.73 2.64 -41.40
C LYS A 521 2.11 2.76 -42.02
N THR A 522 2.30 2.15 -43.17
CA THR A 522 3.48 2.42 -44.02
C THR A 522 3.41 3.85 -44.57
N TYR A 523 4.56 4.43 -44.93
CA TYR A 523 4.60 5.80 -45.48
C TYR A 523 3.66 6.01 -46.66
N ASN A 524 3.54 5.01 -47.52
CA ASN A 524 2.67 5.08 -48.72
C ASN A 524 1.17 5.04 -48.38
N GLU A 525 0.78 4.46 -47.26
CA GLU A 525 -0.62 4.35 -46.79
C GLU A 525 -1.07 5.62 -46.04
N MET A 526 -0.15 6.50 -45.72
CA MET A 526 -0.45 7.78 -45.06
C MET A 526 -1.07 8.78 -46.03
N ASN A 527 -1.96 9.63 -45.50
CA ASN A 527 -2.45 10.77 -46.25
C ASN A 527 -1.37 11.87 -46.39
N GLU A 528 -1.64 12.90 -47.20
CA GLU A 528 -0.66 13.94 -47.51
C GLU A 528 -0.24 14.73 -46.24
N GLU A 529 -1.18 15.01 -45.35
CA GLU A 529 -0.93 15.72 -44.09
C GLU A 529 -0.05 14.90 -43.12
N GLU A 530 -0.35 13.60 -43.01
CA GLU A 530 0.45 12.67 -42.22
C GLU A 530 1.89 12.58 -42.75
N ARG A 531 2.06 12.53 -44.08
CA ARG A 531 3.39 12.50 -44.72
C ARG A 531 4.15 13.79 -44.46
N GLN A 532 3.53 14.96 -44.67
CA GLN A 532 4.17 16.25 -44.38
C GLN A 532 4.65 16.34 -42.93
N THR A 533 3.88 15.82 -41.98
CA THR A 533 4.28 15.80 -40.57
C THR A 533 5.47 14.88 -40.36
N VAL A 534 5.46 13.67 -40.92
CA VAL A 534 6.56 12.73 -40.85
C VAL A 534 7.81 13.28 -41.53
N ASP A 535 7.68 13.90 -42.71
CA ASP A 535 8.80 14.53 -43.42
C ASP A 535 9.45 15.67 -42.62
N SER A 536 8.63 16.48 -41.97
CA SER A 536 9.13 17.54 -41.09
C SER A 536 9.81 16.97 -39.85
N PHE A 537 9.33 15.82 -39.34
CA PHE A 537 9.90 15.20 -38.16
C PHE A 537 11.21 14.49 -38.47
N GLU A 538 11.26 13.58 -39.43
CA GLU A 538 12.42 12.72 -39.69
C GLU A 538 12.68 12.40 -41.17
N GLY A 539 11.68 12.56 -42.03
CA GLY A 539 11.72 12.22 -43.45
C GLY A 539 11.43 10.74 -43.73
N GLU A 540 11.07 10.49 -45.02
CA GLU A 540 10.62 9.17 -45.48
C GLU A 540 11.64 8.03 -45.21
N LEU A 541 12.94 8.28 -45.44
CA LEU A 541 13.99 7.26 -45.26
C LEU A 541 14.14 6.84 -43.79
N SER A 542 14.11 7.80 -42.86
CA SER A 542 14.17 7.55 -41.43
C SER A 542 12.93 6.79 -40.97
N TYR A 543 11.77 7.22 -41.41
CA TYR A 543 10.51 6.53 -41.07
C TYR A 543 10.47 5.08 -41.57
N LYS A 544 10.96 4.79 -42.77
CA LYS A 544 11.11 3.42 -43.26
C LYS A 544 12.04 2.57 -42.37
N LYS A 545 13.12 3.16 -41.87
CA LYS A 545 14.00 2.48 -40.89
C LYS A 545 13.26 2.16 -39.59
N VAL A 546 12.46 3.12 -39.09
CA VAL A 546 11.62 2.91 -37.89
C VAL A 546 10.61 1.78 -38.12
N MET A 547 9.94 1.76 -39.26
CA MET A 547 8.94 0.73 -39.59
C MET A 547 9.56 -0.66 -39.76
N ASN A 548 10.77 -0.78 -40.29
CA ASN A 548 11.48 -2.05 -40.42
C ASN A 548 11.92 -2.62 -39.07
N ASN A 549 12.20 -1.73 -38.10
CA ASN A 549 12.65 -2.08 -36.75
C ASN A 549 11.64 -1.60 -35.69
N LYS A 550 10.35 -1.75 -35.97
CA LYS A 550 9.25 -1.20 -35.15
C LYS A 550 9.36 -1.51 -33.66
N ASN A 551 9.72 -2.75 -33.33
CA ASN A 551 9.84 -3.21 -31.92
C ASN A 551 10.94 -2.47 -31.15
N ASP A 552 11.91 -1.88 -31.84
CA ASP A 552 13.01 -1.14 -31.22
C ASP A 552 12.65 0.33 -30.98
N TYR A 553 11.78 0.90 -31.81
CA TYR A 553 11.46 2.35 -31.76
C TYR A 553 10.12 2.67 -31.13
N ILE A 554 9.16 1.73 -31.14
CA ILE A 554 7.81 1.95 -30.64
C ILE A 554 7.60 1.03 -29.45
N LEU A 555 7.47 1.61 -28.27
CA LEU A 555 7.19 0.89 -27.05
C LEU A 555 5.76 0.33 -27.11
N ASP A 556 5.62 -0.98 -26.99
CA ASP A 556 4.34 -1.65 -26.86
C ASP A 556 4.07 -1.95 -25.39
N ASN A 557 3.21 -1.12 -24.78
CA ASN A 557 2.86 -1.19 -23.36
C ASN A 557 2.25 -2.55 -22.95
N SER A 558 1.75 -3.34 -23.91
CA SER A 558 1.18 -4.67 -23.64
C SER A 558 2.22 -5.73 -23.27
N LYS A 559 3.46 -5.57 -23.72
CA LYS A 559 4.57 -6.51 -23.39
C LYS A 559 5.17 -6.28 -22.01
N LEU A 560 4.99 -5.11 -21.43
CA LEU A 560 5.57 -4.69 -20.15
C LEU A 560 4.86 -5.32 -18.94
N LEU A 561 3.57 -5.57 -19.05
CA LEU A 561 2.78 -6.26 -18.02
C LEU A 561 3.11 -7.76 -17.88
N MET A 562 3.85 -8.35 -18.81
CA MET A 562 4.27 -9.75 -18.73
C MET A 562 5.64 -9.95 -18.06
N LEU A 563 6.40 -8.90 -17.81
CA LEU A 563 7.75 -8.95 -17.24
C LEU A 563 7.83 -8.41 -15.79
N ALA A 564 6.72 -7.93 -15.24
CA ALA A 564 6.55 -7.48 -13.86
C ALA A 564 5.89 -8.56 -12.99
#